data_f0974acece904560620a4e17c9afa33e
#
_entry.id   f0974acece904560620a4e17c9afa33e
#
_cell.length_a   1.000
_cell.length_b   1.000
_cell.length_c   1.000
_cell.angle_alpha   90.00
_cell.angle_beta   90.00
_cell.angle_gamma   90.00
#
_symmetry.space_group_name_H-M   'P 1'
#
loop_
_entity.id
_entity.type
_entity.pdbx_description
1 polymer ?
#
loop_
_entity_poly.entity_id
_entity_poly.type
_entity_poly.pdbx_seq_one_letter_code
_entity_poly.pdbx_strand_id
1 'polypeptide(L)'
;MSGADESLLKFPTDLAVKVFGRNDPNFRSAVIAIVEAHYGKAYTLAEQQSKQASYSSLTITVRAETRAQADALYQALVANELVLMTL
;
A
#
# COMPACT_ATOMS: atom_id res chain seq x y z
N MET A 1 18.87 8.89 12.53
CA MET A 1 18.77 10.13 11.84
C MET A 1 17.73 10.12 10.74
N SER A 2 16.65 10.77 11.01
CA SER A 2 15.52 10.72 10.10
C SER A 2 15.76 11.44 8.79
N GLY A 3 16.63 12.42 8.76
CA GLY A 3 16.92 13.15 7.53
C GLY A 3 17.53 12.29 6.45
N ALA A 4 18.22 11.22 6.83
CA ALA A 4 18.81 10.32 5.87
C ALA A 4 17.73 9.58 5.07
N ASP A 5 16.67 9.15 5.75
CA ASP A 5 15.57 8.46 5.09
C ASP A 5 14.86 9.40 4.12
N GLU A 6 14.66 10.63 4.51
CA GLU A 6 14.00 11.60 3.66
C GLU A 6 14.82 11.90 2.42
N SER A 7 16.13 11.91 2.55
CA SER A 7 16.99 12.21 1.41
C SER A 7 17.02 11.06 0.41
N LEU A 8 16.73 9.83 0.84
CA LEU A 8 16.72 8.69 -0.05
C LEU A 8 15.45 8.63 -0.90
N LEU A 9 14.36 9.20 -0.41
CA LEU A 9 13.09 9.15 -1.11
C LEU A 9 12.74 10.54 -1.62
N LYS A 10 12.89 10.72 -2.90
CA LYS A 10 12.63 12.01 -3.55
C LYS A 10 11.35 11.94 -4.37
N PHE A 11 10.55 12.98 -4.28
CA PHE A 11 9.27 13.04 -4.97
C PHE A 11 9.33 14.01 -6.16
N PRO A 12 8.59 13.73 -7.22
CA PRO A 12 7.70 12.58 -7.39
C PRO A 12 8.48 11.29 -7.60
N THR A 13 7.89 10.16 -7.21
CA THR A 13 8.56 8.87 -7.35
C THR A 13 7.53 7.76 -7.45
N ASP A 14 7.94 6.65 -8.05
CA ASP A 14 7.14 5.44 -8.01
C ASP A 14 7.32 4.80 -6.64
N LEU A 15 6.21 4.43 -6.04
CA LEU A 15 6.19 3.90 -4.69
C LEU A 15 5.51 2.54 -4.72
N ALA A 16 6.23 1.52 -4.28
CA ALA A 16 5.69 0.16 -4.16
C ALA A 16 5.36 -0.10 -2.70
N VAL A 17 4.08 -0.30 -2.40
CA VAL A 17 3.61 -0.54 -1.05
C VAL A 17 3.14 -1.98 -0.97
N LYS A 18 3.69 -2.73 -0.03
CA LYS A 18 3.28 -4.10 0.19
C LYS A 18 2.36 -4.17 1.41
N VAL A 19 1.18 -4.73 1.21
CA VAL A 19 0.13 -4.78 2.22
C VAL A 19 -0.22 -6.24 2.50
N PHE A 20 -0.22 -6.61 3.77
CA PHE A 20 -0.50 -7.97 4.19
C PHE A 20 -1.83 -8.04 4.94
N GLY A 21 -2.60 -9.08 4.67
CA GLY A 21 -3.83 -9.35 5.38
C GLY A 21 -4.18 -10.82 5.28
N ARG A 22 -5.30 -11.20 5.87
CA ARG A 22 -5.80 -12.56 5.71
C ARG A 22 -6.34 -12.73 4.29
N ASN A 23 -6.31 -13.97 3.81
CA ASN A 23 -6.80 -14.27 2.48
C ASN A 23 -8.33 -14.23 2.49
N ASP A 24 -8.87 -13.04 2.36
CA ASP A 24 -10.28 -12.72 2.48
C ASP A 24 -10.62 -11.76 1.35
N PRO A 25 -11.68 -12.01 0.58
CA PRO A 25 -12.03 -11.08 -0.51
C PRO A 25 -12.29 -9.66 -0.01
N ASN A 26 -12.73 -9.50 1.24
CA ASN A 26 -12.95 -8.17 1.80
C ASN A 26 -11.64 -7.41 2.00
N PHE A 27 -10.55 -8.10 2.30
CA PHE A 27 -9.23 -7.47 2.42
C PHE A 27 -8.83 -6.83 1.09
N ARG A 28 -8.90 -7.60 0.02
CA ARG A 28 -8.52 -7.09 -1.30
C ARG A 28 -9.40 -5.91 -1.70
N SER A 29 -10.71 -6.06 -1.52
CA SER A 29 -11.64 -4.98 -1.88
C SER A 29 -11.39 -3.71 -1.08
N ALA A 30 -11.09 -3.84 0.22
CA ALA A 30 -10.83 -2.69 1.07
C ALA A 30 -9.56 -1.97 0.65
N VAL A 31 -8.49 -2.72 0.35
CA VAL A 31 -7.22 -2.12 -0.07
C VAL A 31 -7.40 -1.39 -1.39
N ILE A 32 -8.09 -2.03 -2.35
CA ILE A 32 -8.32 -1.40 -3.65
C ILE A 32 -9.13 -0.12 -3.49
N ALA A 33 -10.15 -0.13 -2.66
CA ALA A 33 -10.96 1.06 -2.43
C ALA A 33 -10.13 2.21 -1.86
N ILE A 34 -9.23 1.90 -0.92
CA ILE A 34 -8.36 2.91 -0.33
C ILE A 34 -7.42 3.49 -1.39
N VAL A 35 -6.78 2.62 -2.18
CA VAL A 35 -5.84 3.07 -3.19
C VAL A 35 -6.56 3.95 -4.23
N GLU A 36 -7.73 3.52 -4.66
CA GLU A 36 -8.48 4.28 -5.67
C GLU A 36 -8.99 5.60 -5.13
N ALA A 37 -9.27 5.68 -3.83
CA ALA A 37 -9.67 6.95 -3.22
C ALA A 37 -8.53 7.97 -3.25
N HIS A 38 -7.28 7.51 -3.23
CA HIS A 38 -6.12 8.39 -3.20
C HIS A 38 -5.49 8.60 -4.59
N TYR A 39 -5.59 7.62 -5.46
CA TYR A 39 -4.87 7.64 -6.74
C TYR A 39 -5.75 7.32 -7.94
N GLY A 40 -7.04 7.09 -7.73
CA GLY A 40 -7.93 6.71 -8.82
C GLY A 40 -7.51 5.36 -9.39
N LYS A 41 -7.51 5.25 -10.70
CA LYS A 41 -7.12 4.01 -11.39
C LYS A 41 -5.65 3.96 -11.75
N ALA A 42 -4.87 4.96 -11.35
CA ALA A 42 -3.46 5.08 -11.74
C ALA A 42 -2.57 4.28 -10.79
N TYR A 43 -2.74 2.97 -10.78
CA TYR A 43 -1.92 2.08 -9.95
C TYR A 43 -1.82 0.72 -10.62
N THR A 44 -0.82 -0.06 -10.18
CA THR A 44 -0.73 -1.47 -10.54
C THR A 44 -0.81 -2.30 -9.27
N LEU A 45 -1.30 -3.52 -9.41
CA LEU A 45 -1.52 -4.41 -8.29
C LEU A 45 -0.97 -5.78 -8.62
N ALA A 46 -0.18 -6.34 -7.71
CA ALA A 46 0.25 -7.72 -7.78
C ALA A 46 -0.17 -8.41 -6.50
N GLU A 47 -0.69 -9.61 -6.61
CA GLU A 47 -1.20 -10.36 -5.46
C GLU A 47 -0.44 -11.66 -5.30
N GLN A 48 -0.12 -12.01 -4.05
CA GLN A 48 0.56 -13.25 -3.74
C GLN A 48 -0.04 -13.83 -2.47
N GLN A 49 -0.27 -15.14 -2.47
CA GLN A 49 -0.82 -15.83 -1.30
C GLN A 49 0.27 -16.65 -0.64
N SER A 50 0.12 -16.86 0.68
CA SER A 50 1.02 -17.74 1.42
C SER A 50 0.82 -19.17 0.94
N LYS A 51 1.76 -20.06 1.33
CA LYS A 51 1.71 -21.47 0.94
C LYS A 51 0.40 -22.13 1.34
N GLN A 52 -0.14 -21.77 2.50
CA GLN A 52 -1.36 -22.36 3.00
C GLN A 52 -2.59 -21.54 2.63
N ALA A 53 -2.40 -20.51 1.82
CA ALA A 53 -3.48 -19.62 1.41
C ALA A 53 -4.23 -18.96 2.57
N SER A 54 -3.57 -18.89 3.75
CA SER A 54 -4.16 -18.24 4.92
C SER A 54 -3.99 -16.75 4.89
N TYR A 55 -2.95 -16.26 4.24
CA TYR A 55 -2.60 -14.85 4.16
C TYR A 55 -2.40 -14.44 2.72
N SER A 56 -2.59 -13.17 2.47
CA SER A 56 -2.42 -12.59 1.16
C SER A 56 -1.57 -11.34 1.27
N SER A 57 -0.76 -11.08 0.28
CA SER A 57 -0.05 -9.80 0.18
C SER A 57 -0.39 -9.15 -1.14
N LEU A 58 -0.57 -7.84 -1.09
CA LEU A 58 -0.84 -7.03 -2.27
C LEU A 58 0.30 -6.04 -2.40
N THR A 59 0.94 -6.02 -3.54
CA THR A 59 1.96 -5.02 -3.85
C THR A 59 1.32 -4.00 -4.79
N ILE A 60 1.22 -2.78 -4.32
CA ILE A 60 0.57 -1.72 -5.06
C ILE A 60 1.63 -0.70 -5.43
N THR A 61 1.73 -0.39 -6.72
CA THR A 61 2.68 0.61 -7.20
C THR A 61 1.89 1.82 -7.68
N VAL A 62 2.23 2.97 -7.11
CA VAL A 62 1.60 4.24 -7.44
C VAL A 62 2.68 5.27 -7.70
N ARG A 63 2.31 6.32 -8.42
CA ARG A 63 3.19 7.48 -8.64
C ARG A 63 2.87 8.51 -7.58
N ALA A 64 3.67 8.59 -6.53
CA ALA A 64 3.47 9.57 -5.47
C ALA A 64 4.12 10.88 -5.87
N GLU A 65 3.32 11.95 -5.88
CA GLU A 65 3.79 13.27 -6.27
C GLU A 65 4.49 13.99 -5.13
N THR A 66 4.02 13.76 -3.91
CA THR A 66 4.58 14.39 -2.72
C THR A 66 4.64 13.39 -1.59
N ARG A 67 5.47 13.69 -0.59
CA ARG A 67 5.55 12.87 0.61
C ARG A 67 4.22 12.84 1.36
N ALA A 68 3.52 13.97 1.41
CA ALA A 68 2.22 14.03 2.09
C ALA A 68 1.23 13.07 1.45
N GLN A 69 1.26 12.94 0.14
CA GLN A 69 0.39 12.01 -0.58
C GLN A 69 0.72 10.56 -0.22
N ALA A 70 2.01 10.24 -0.18
CA ALA A 70 2.45 8.89 0.19
C ALA A 70 2.06 8.56 1.64
N ASP A 71 2.28 9.50 2.56
CA ASP A 71 1.94 9.30 3.98
C ASP A 71 0.44 9.10 4.16
N ALA A 72 -0.37 9.85 3.43
CA ALA A 72 -1.82 9.71 3.52
C ALA A 72 -2.27 8.31 3.11
N LEU A 73 -1.67 7.74 2.07
CA LEU A 73 -1.99 6.37 1.65
C LEU A 73 -1.61 5.37 2.73
N TYR A 74 -0.39 5.48 3.28
CA TYR A 74 0.05 4.58 4.34
C TYR A 74 -0.85 4.65 5.56
N GLN A 75 -1.21 5.85 5.96
CA GLN A 75 -2.08 6.03 7.13
C GLN A 75 -3.45 5.41 6.91
N ALA A 76 -4.01 5.58 5.73
CA ALA A 76 -5.31 5.00 5.42
C ALA A 76 -5.26 3.49 5.42
N LEU A 77 -4.17 2.90 4.89
CA LEU A 77 -4.01 1.45 4.88
C LEU A 77 -3.86 0.91 6.30
N VAL A 78 -3.00 1.53 7.10
CA VAL A 78 -2.76 1.06 8.47
C VAL A 78 -4.01 1.19 9.34
N ALA A 79 -4.83 2.19 9.07
CA ALA A 79 -6.06 2.40 9.83
C ALA A 79 -7.15 1.38 9.53
N ASN A 80 -7.03 0.62 8.44
CA ASN A 80 -8.03 -0.37 8.07
C ASN A 80 -7.80 -1.66 8.86
N GLU A 81 -8.86 -2.15 9.51
CA GLU A 81 -8.75 -3.30 10.40
C GLU A 81 -8.40 -4.60 9.68
N LEU A 82 -8.62 -4.67 8.37
CA LEU A 82 -8.28 -5.87 7.59
C LEU A 82 -6.81 -5.91 7.20
N VAL A 83 -6.10 -4.81 7.36
CA VAL A 83 -4.68 -4.72 7.06
C VAL A 83 -3.89 -5.11 8.30
N LEU A 84 -3.10 -6.18 8.19
CA LEU A 84 -2.28 -6.65 9.29
C LEU A 84 -0.94 -5.93 9.36
N MET A 85 -0.36 -5.62 8.21
CA MET A 85 0.95 -5.00 8.16
C MET A 85 1.15 -4.35 6.80
N THR A 86 1.96 -3.30 6.77
CA THR A 86 2.43 -2.68 5.53
C THR A 86 3.95 -2.59 5.53
N LEU A 87 4.51 -2.69 4.36
CA LEU A 87 5.95 -2.51 4.16
C LEU A 87 6.24 -1.46 3.10
#